data_d0dfb2b1d38b1501289ce92acd50c6d6
#
_entry.id   d0dfb2b1d38b1501289ce92acd50c6d6
#
_cell.length_a   1.000
_cell.length_b   1.000
_cell.length_c   1.000
_cell.angle_alpha   90.00
_cell.angle_beta   90.00
_cell.angle_gamma   90.00
#
_symmetry.space_group_name_H-M   'P 1'
#
loop_
_entity.id
_entity.type
_entity.pdbx_description
1 polymer ?
#
loop_
_entity_poly.entity_id
_entity_poly.type
_entity_poly.pdbx_seq_one_letter_code
_entity_poly.pdbx_strand_id
1 'polypeptide(L)'
;MRDHSSYDYAIVRVVPRVEREEFVNVGVIVSCPARDFLQARIELDEQRLKALDPAIDIEAIRTHLASIPAICAGGSEGGPIGRLSRRERFDWLVAPRSTTIQTSKVHTGRCSDPGTLLEHLLKTMVRLP
;
A
#
# COMPACT_ATOMS: atom_id res chain seq x y z
N MET A 1 7.96 -27.83 -13.67
CA MET A 1 7.90 -26.43 -14.09
C MET A 1 7.18 -25.59 -13.04
N ARG A 2 7.74 -24.46 -12.69
CA ARG A 2 7.12 -23.60 -11.72
C ARG A 2 6.05 -22.72 -12.36
N ASP A 3 4.88 -22.70 -11.76
CA ASP A 3 3.79 -21.87 -12.24
C ASP A 3 3.99 -20.42 -11.78
N HIS A 4 3.76 -19.49 -12.71
CA HIS A 4 3.78 -18.07 -12.43
C HIS A 4 2.39 -17.49 -12.59
N SER A 5 2.06 -16.53 -11.74
CA SER A 5 0.78 -15.83 -11.78
C SER A 5 1.01 -14.34 -11.98
N SER A 6 0.07 -13.70 -12.66
CA SER A 6 0.09 -12.27 -12.83
C SER A 6 -0.26 -11.59 -11.51
N TYR A 7 0.42 -10.50 -11.21
CA TYR A 7 0.11 -9.68 -10.05
C TYR A 7 0.10 -8.21 -10.44
N ASP A 8 -0.60 -7.43 -9.62
CA ASP A 8 -0.56 -5.97 -9.67
C ASP A 8 -0.02 -5.47 -8.34
N TYR A 9 0.74 -4.38 -8.33
CA TYR A 9 1.12 -3.75 -7.09
C TYR A 9 1.09 -2.23 -7.21
N ALA A 10 0.95 -1.60 -6.06
CA ALA A 10 1.08 -0.15 -5.92
C ALA A 10 1.86 0.16 -4.66
N ILE A 11 2.61 1.25 -4.68
CA ILE A 11 3.36 1.71 -3.52
C ILE A 11 2.48 2.71 -2.76
N VAL A 12 2.34 2.50 -1.45
CA VAL A 12 1.64 3.45 -0.58
C VAL A 12 2.62 4.52 -0.16
N ARG A 13 2.21 5.77 -0.26
CA ARG A 13 3.07 6.91 0.08
C ARG A 13 2.32 7.93 0.91
N VAL A 14 3.06 8.61 1.75
CA VAL A 14 2.56 9.74 2.53
C VAL A 14 3.12 11.03 1.93
N VAL A 15 2.22 11.95 1.61
CA VAL A 15 2.53 13.26 1.03
C VAL A 15 2.22 14.31 2.11
N PRO A 16 3.20 14.69 2.94
CA PRO A 16 2.93 15.57 4.09
C PRO A 16 2.35 16.93 3.70
N ARG A 17 2.86 17.51 2.62
CA ARG A 17 2.37 18.78 2.08
C ARG A 17 2.01 18.55 0.62
N VAL A 18 0.71 18.41 0.36
CA VAL A 18 0.19 18.07 -0.97
C VAL A 18 0.66 19.06 -2.04
N GLU A 19 0.73 20.35 -1.69
CA GLU A 19 1.14 21.40 -2.62
C GLU A 19 2.61 21.28 -3.04
N ARG A 20 3.45 20.61 -2.26
CA ARG A 20 4.87 20.39 -2.58
C ARG A 20 5.13 19.08 -3.32
N GLU A 21 4.18 18.17 -3.29
CA GLU A 21 4.25 16.85 -3.96
C GLU A 21 5.44 15.99 -3.51
N GLU A 22 6.12 16.34 -2.43
CA GLU A 22 7.15 15.49 -1.82
C GLU A 22 6.47 14.35 -1.06
N PHE A 23 7.07 13.18 -1.10
CA PHE A 23 6.46 12.02 -0.44
C PHE A 23 7.51 11.04 0.07
N VAL A 24 7.06 10.17 1.00
CA VAL A 24 7.84 9.05 1.50
C VAL A 24 7.05 7.78 1.24
N ASN A 25 7.70 6.77 0.67
CA ASN A 25 7.10 5.46 0.48
C ASN A 25 7.00 4.76 1.83
N VAL A 26 5.81 4.27 2.19
CA VAL A 26 5.55 3.69 3.51
C VAL A 26 4.94 2.30 3.44
N GLY A 27 4.67 1.79 2.26
CA GLY A 27 4.08 0.46 2.16
C GLY A 27 3.87 0.01 0.73
N VAL A 28 3.39 -1.23 0.59
CA VAL A 28 3.11 -1.84 -0.71
C VAL A 28 1.81 -2.63 -0.60
N ILE A 29 1.00 -2.56 -1.66
CA ILE A 29 -0.20 -3.38 -1.81
C ILE A 29 0.05 -4.32 -2.99
N VAL A 30 -0.16 -5.63 -2.79
CA VAL A 30 -0.01 -6.64 -3.84
C VAL A 30 -1.33 -7.37 -4.02
N SER A 31 -1.78 -7.47 -5.27
CA SER A 31 -2.95 -8.23 -5.69
C SER A 31 -2.52 -9.32 -6.67
N CYS A 32 -2.80 -10.56 -6.32
CA CYS A 32 -2.54 -11.72 -7.19
C CYS A 32 -3.82 -12.56 -7.26
N PRO A 33 -4.76 -12.21 -8.18
CA PRO A 33 -6.08 -12.83 -8.21
C PRO A 33 -6.05 -14.35 -8.36
N ALA A 34 -5.13 -14.89 -9.17
CA ALA A 34 -5.03 -16.34 -9.38
C ALA A 34 -4.67 -17.10 -8.11
N ARG A 35 -4.14 -16.42 -7.10
CA ARG A 35 -3.77 -17.01 -5.82
C ARG A 35 -4.67 -16.55 -4.68
N ASP A 36 -5.78 -15.87 -4.99
CA ASP A 36 -6.70 -15.29 -3.98
C ASP A 36 -5.94 -14.42 -2.97
N PHE A 37 -4.98 -13.66 -3.47
CA PHE A 37 -4.06 -12.89 -2.64
C PHE A 37 -4.32 -11.40 -2.79
N LEU A 38 -4.59 -10.73 -1.69
CA LEU A 38 -4.60 -9.27 -1.60
C LEU A 38 -4.08 -8.92 -0.22
N GLN A 39 -2.87 -8.39 -0.17
CA GLN A 39 -2.24 -8.00 1.09
C GLN A 39 -1.48 -6.69 0.93
N ALA A 40 -1.40 -5.97 2.03
CA ALA A 40 -0.59 -4.77 2.12
C ALA A 40 0.27 -4.85 3.37
N ARG A 41 1.47 -4.29 3.29
CA ARG A 41 2.32 -4.11 4.46
C ARG A 41 2.75 -2.66 4.53
N ILE A 42 2.67 -2.12 5.73
CA ILE A 42 3.02 -0.74 6.02
C ILE A 42 4.24 -0.72 6.95
N GLU A 43 5.24 0.04 6.57
CA GLU A 43 6.45 0.27 7.38
C GLU A 43 6.71 1.76 7.41
N LEU A 44 6.21 2.42 8.46
CA LEU A 44 6.29 3.86 8.59
C LEU A 44 7.62 4.28 9.19
N ASP A 45 8.34 5.15 8.49
CA ASP A 45 9.56 5.78 8.99
C ASP A 45 9.22 7.21 9.42
N GLU A 46 9.00 7.40 10.72
CA GLU A 46 8.58 8.70 11.26
C GLU A 46 9.63 9.78 11.04
N GLN A 47 10.90 9.43 11.10
CA GLN A 47 11.97 10.42 10.95
C GLN A 47 11.99 11.00 9.55
N ARG A 48 11.76 10.16 8.54
CA ARG A 48 11.70 10.63 7.15
C ARG A 48 10.52 11.58 6.94
N LEU A 49 9.37 11.26 7.53
CA LEU A 49 8.20 12.12 7.42
C LEU A 49 8.41 13.46 8.12
N LYS A 50 8.97 13.42 9.31
CA LYS A 50 9.25 14.65 10.08
C LYS A 50 10.28 15.52 9.40
N ALA A 51 11.19 14.94 8.63
CA ALA A 51 12.16 15.69 7.85
C ALA A 51 11.47 16.51 6.76
N LEU A 52 10.38 15.99 6.17
CA LEU A 52 9.61 16.74 5.18
C LEU A 52 8.65 17.75 5.82
N ASP A 53 8.09 17.42 6.97
CA ASP A 53 7.16 18.29 7.68
C ASP A 53 7.25 18.03 9.19
N PRO A 54 8.00 18.85 9.95
CA PRO A 54 8.14 18.66 11.39
C PRO A 54 6.81 18.73 12.16
N ALA A 55 5.79 19.34 11.59
CA ALA A 55 4.49 19.51 12.25
C ALA A 55 3.49 18.39 11.89
N ILE A 56 3.93 17.34 11.16
CA ILE A 56 3.03 16.28 10.72
C ILE A 56 2.42 15.55 11.92
N ASP A 57 1.12 15.24 11.81
CA ASP A 57 0.41 14.46 12.83
C ASP A 57 0.63 12.97 12.57
N ILE A 58 1.66 12.41 13.19
CA ILE A 58 2.06 11.02 12.99
C ILE A 58 0.95 10.05 13.42
N GLU A 59 0.25 10.34 14.51
CA GLU A 59 -0.80 9.43 14.99
C GLU A 59 -1.98 9.38 14.03
N ALA A 60 -2.37 10.51 13.45
CA ALA A 60 -3.42 10.54 12.44
C ALA A 60 -2.99 9.74 11.20
N ILE A 61 -1.74 9.89 10.77
CA ILE A 61 -1.18 9.14 9.64
C ILE A 61 -1.19 7.64 9.95
N ARG A 62 -0.75 7.24 11.12
CA ARG A 62 -0.71 5.84 11.55
C ARG A 62 -2.09 5.20 11.51
N THR A 63 -3.08 5.89 12.07
CA THR A 63 -4.46 5.43 12.09
C THR A 63 -5.01 5.24 10.68
N HIS A 64 -4.75 6.20 9.81
CA HIS A 64 -5.21 6.15 8.43
C HIS A 64 -4.55 5.00 7.67
N LEU A 65 -3.23 4.83 7.82
CA LEU A 65 -2.50 3.76 7.15
C LEU A 65 -2.97 2.38 7.61
N ALA A 66 -3.36 2.22 8.86
CA ALA A 66 -3.82 0.94 9.39
C ALA A 66 -5.08 0.43 8.68
N SER A 67 -5.88 1.32 8.09
CA SER A 67 -7.08 0.91 7.35
C SER A 67 -6.74 0.12 6.09
N ILE A 68 -5.55 0.31 5.51
CA ILE A 68 -5.18 -0.33 4.24
C ILE A 68 -5.02 -1.84 4.40
N PRO A 69 -4.21 -2.38 5.33
CA PRO A 69 -4.17 -3.82 5.55
C PRO A 69 -5.52 -4.40 5.96
N ALA A 70 -6.31 -3.66 6.73
CA ALA A 70 -7.64 -4.11 7.16
C ALA A 70 -8.58 -4.29 5.97
N ILE A 71 -8.56 -3.35 5.02
CA ILE A 71 -9.35 -3.44 3.79
C ILE A 71 -8.89 -4.63 2.96
N CYS A 72 -7.58 -4.85 2.85
CA CYS A 72 -7.03 -5.99 2.11
C CYS A 72 -7.51 -7.32 2.69
N ALA A 73 -7.54 -7.43 4.01
CA ALA A 73 -8.03 -8.64 4.69
C ALA A 73 -9.52 -8.86 4.46
N GLY A 74 -10.27 -7.77 4.31
CA GLY A 74 -11.71 -7.83 4.11
C GLY A 74 -12.50 -8.05 5.40
N GLY A 75 -13.81 -8.09 5.28
CA GLY A 75 -14.70 -8.29 6.40
C GLY A 75 -14.97 -6.99 7.19
N SER A 76 -15.49 -7.13 8.41
CA SER A 76 -15.96 -6.01 9.22
C SER A 76 -14.85 -5.02 9.60
N GLU A 77 -13.63 -5.51 9.77
CA GLU A 77 -12.48 -4.64 10.11
C GLU A 77 -12.17 -3.62 9.01
N GLY A 78 -12.50 -3.95 7.76
CA GLY A 78 -12.33 -3.04 6.64
C GLY A 78 -13.50 -2.06 6.44
N GLY A 79 -14.50 -2.09 7.33
CA GLY A 79 -15.70 -1.25 7.20
C GLY A 79 -16.52 -1.62 5.97
N PRO A 80 -17.28 -0.65 5.42
CA PRO A 80 -18.08 -0.92 4.21
C PRO A 80 -17.25 -1.41 3.03
N ILE A 81 -16.07 -0.88 2.83
CA ILE A 81 -15.19 -1.28 1.72
C ILE A 81 -14.72 -2.72 1.90
N GLY A 82 -14.51 -3.16 3.15
CA GLY A 82 -14.10 -4.53 3.43
C GLY A 82 -15.10 -5.58 2.99
N ARG A 83 -16.33 -5.20 2.68
CA ARG A 83 -17.39 -6.11 2.21
C ARG A 83 -17.40 -6.30 0.70
N LEU A 84 -16.66 -5.49 -0.03
CA LEU A 84 -16.56 -5.59 -1.48
C LEU A 84 -15.74 -6.81 -1.85
N SER A 85 -15.81 -7.20 -3.13
CA SER A 85 -14.97 -8.27 -3.66
C SER A 85 -13.50 -7.87 -3.55
N ARG A 86 -12.60 -8.88 -3.63
CA ARG A 86 -11.18 -8.63 -3.55
C ARG A 86 -10.72 -7.65 -4.64
N ARG A 87 -11.21 -7.81 -5.87
CA ARG A 87 -10.87 -6.91 -6.97
C ARG A 87 -11.37 -5.49 -6.71
N GLU A 88 -12.59 -5.36 -6.26
CA GLU A 88 -13.17 -4.05 -5.96
C GLU A 88 -12.41 -3.34 -4.83
N ARG A 89 -11.98 -4.09 -3.82
CA ARG A 89 -11.19 -3.53 -2.72
C ARG A 89 -9.84 -3.02 -3.22
N PHE A 90 -9.16 -3.79 -4.07
CA PHE A 90 -7.91 -3.34 -4.66
C PHE A 90 -8.11 -2.07 -5.49
N ASP A 91 -9.12 -2.06 -6.36
CA ASP A 91 -9.41 -0.90 -7.21
C ASP A 91 -9.70 0.34 -6.37
N TRP A 92 -10.42 0.17 -5.26
CA TRP A 92 -10.70 1.28 -4.34
C TRP A 92 -9.42 1.82 -3.69
N LEU A 93 -8.55 0.91 -3.25
CA LEU A 93 -7.30 1.29 -2.57
C LEU A 93 -6.36 2.08 -3.48
N VAL A 94 -6.28 1.71 -4.76
CA VAL A 94 -5.32 2.33 -5.69
C VAL A 94 -5.92 3.44 -6.53
N ALA A 95 -7.17 3.81 -6.28
CA ALA A 95 -7.80 4.93 -6.98
C ALA A 95 -7.02 6.22 -6.73
N PRO A 96 -6.81 7.05 -7.77
CA PRO A 96 -6.08 8.31 -7.61
C PRO A 96 -6.72 9.22 -6.57
N ARG A 97 -5.88 9.82 -5.73
CA ARG A 97 -6.31 10.74 -4.67
C ARG A 97 -5.34 11.90 -4.57
N SER A 98 -5.86 13.05 -4.13
CA SER A 98 -5.05 14.25 -3.89
C SER A 98 -4.95 14.55 -2.40
N THR A 99 -4.90 13.50 -1.58
CA THR A 99 -4.84 13.62 -0.12
C THR A 99 -3.44 13.28 0.39
N THR A 100 -3.27 13.33 1.71
CA THR A 100 -1.99 13.06 2.36
C THR A 100 -1.51 11.61 2.13
N ILE A 101 -2.44 10.66 2.04
CA ILE A 101 -2.08 9.28 1.73
C ILE A 101 -2.51 8.97 0.31
N GLN A 102 -1.55 8.53 -0.49
CA GLN A 102 -1.76 8.25 -1.91
C GLN A 102 -1.06 6.95 -2.27
N THR A 103 -1.38 6.43 -3.45
CA THR A 103 -0.64 5.31 -4.02
C THR A 103 0.03 5.73 -5.32
N SER A 104 1.09 5.00 -5.67
CA SER A 104 1.64 5.09 -7.02
C SER A 104 0.63 4.57 -8.03
N LYS A 105 0.90 4.76 -9.32
CA LYS A 105 0.16 4.03 -10.34
C LYS A 105 0.39 2.53 -10.15
N VAL A 106 -0.52 1.72 -10.69
CA VAL A 106 -0.43 0.27 -10.61
C VAL A 106 0.63 -0.23 -11.59
N HIS A 107 1.47 -1.14 -11.11
CA HIS A 107 2.45 -1.86 -11.92
C HIS A 107 2.07 -3.33 -11.95
N THR A 108 2.40 -4.01 -13.05
CA THR A 108 2.08 -5.42 -13.22
C THR A 108 3.34 -6.25 -13.43
N GLY A 109 3.24 -7.54 -13.14
CA GLY A 109 4.33 -8.47 -13.35
C GLY A 109 3.86 -9.90 -13.15
N ARG A 110 4.81 -10.82 -13.05
CA ARG A 110 4.52 -12.24 -12.80
C ARG A 110 5.41 -12.75 -11.68
N CYS A 111 4.85 -13.57 -10.82
CA CYS A 111 5.60 -14.14 -9.69
C CYS A 111 5.15 -15.56 -9.42
N SER A 112 5.97 -16.32 -8.71
CA SER A 112 5.64 -17.66 -8.26
C SER A 112 5.06 -17.66 -6.84
N ASP A 113 5.38 -16.62 -6.03
CA ASP A 113 4.95 -16.52 -4.64
C ASP A 113 4.70 -15.05 -4.28
N PRO A 114 3.42 -14.63 -4.20
CA PRO A 114 3.12 -13.24 -3.91
C PRO A 114 3.55 -12.78 -2.52
N GLY A 115 3.63 -13.67 -1.53
CA GLY A 115 4.11 -13.30 -0.20
C GLY A 115 5.59 -12.91 -0.21
N THR A 116 6.40 -13.71 -0.89
CA THR A 116 7.83 -13.41 -1.08
C THR A 116 8.02 -12.13 -1.90
N LEU A 117 7.18 -11.94 -2.92
CA LEU A 117 7.20 -10.72 -3.71
C LEU A 117 6.94 -9.49 -2.86
N LEU A 118 5.93 -9.57 -1.98
CA LEU A 118 5.57 -8.46 -1.10
C LEU A 118 6.76 -8.03 -0.24
N GLU A 119 7.47 -8.99 0.37
CA GLU A 119 8.66 -8.70 1.17
C GLU A 119 9.77 -8.09 0.31
N HIS A 120 9.98 -8.61 -0.89
CA HIS A 120 10.98 -8.06 -1.81
C HIS A 120 10.68 -6.60 -2.17
N LEU A 121 9.40 -6.29 -2.43
CA LEU A 121 9.00 -4.93 -2.78
C LEU A 121 9.18 -3.98 -1.59
N LEU A 122 8.90 -4.43 -0.37
CA LEU A 122 9.18 -3.63 0.81
C LEU A 122 10.66 -3.28 0.91
N LYS A 123 11.50 -4.28 0.73
CA LYS A 123 12.95 -4.12 0.83
C LYS A 123 13.49 -3.14 -0.21
N THR A 124 13.00 -3.24 -1.44
CA THR A 124 13.55 -2.47 -2.56
C THR A 124 12.89 -1.12 -2.76
N MET A 125 11.62 -0.96 -2.36
CA MET A 125 10.84 0.24 -2.67
C MET A 125 10.53 1.11 -1.45
N VAL A 126 10.56 0.55 -0.26
CA VAL A 126 10.12 1.25 0.96
C VAL A 126 11.27 1.50 1.92
N ARG A 127 11.99 0.46 2.29
CA ARG A 127 13.09 0.57 3.25
C ARG A 127 14.26 1.35 2.65
N LEU A 128 14.98 2.04 3.51
CA LEU A 128 16.20 2.73 3.08
C LEU A 128 17.22 1.71 2.58
N PRO A 129 17.98 2.07 1.53
CA PRO A 129 18.98 1.17 0.98
C PRO A 129 20.08 0.84 1.96
#